data_1d5e72c936756ab35f9d1e8af60cd025
#
_entry.id   1d5e72c936756ab35f9d1e8af60cd025
#
_cell.length_a   1.000
_cell.length_b   1.000
_cell.length_c   1.000
_cell.angle_alpha   90.00
_cell.angle_beta   90.00
_cell.angle_gamma   90.00
#
_symmetry.space_group_name_H-M   'P 1'
#
loop_
_entity.id
_entity.type
_entity.pdbx_description
1 polymer ?
#
loop_
_entity_poly.entity_id
_entity_poly.type
_entity_poly.pdbx_seq_one_letter_code
_entity_poly.pdbx_strand_id
1 'polypeptide(L)'
;MASAEQCREALQTLTDRLGEMDPRERASYFSNRSFSCNVTDLGMTFITRITDHGAEPVKETTPDEPPADIRLTANSDDVISLAATPANIARRWIAGRVKVQASMRDLLALRRLL
;
A
#
# COMPACT_ATOMS: atom_id res chain seq x y z
N MET A 1 -4.80 -4.20 18.86
CA MET A 1 -5.07 -4.68 17.49
C MET A 1 -6.13 -3.80 16.85
N ALA A 2 -5.87 -3.26 15.68
CA ALA A 2 -6.84 -2.44 14.96
C ALA A 2 -7.89 -3.31 14.26
N SER A 3 -9.08 -2.75 13.99
CA SER A 3 -10.14 -3.45 13.28
C SER A 3 -9.89 -3.47 11.77
N ALA A 4 -10.62 -4.35 11.06
CA ALA A 4 -10.58 -4.41 9.60
C ALA A 4 -10.98 -3.06 8.98
N GLU A 5 -12.02 -2.42 9.52
CA GLU A 5 -12.48 -1.11 9.02
C GLU A 5 -11.43 -0.03 9.23
N GLN A 6 -10.75 -0.01 10.38
CA GLN A 6 -9.67 0.94 10.64
C GLN A 6 -8.50 0.72 9.66
N CYS A 7 -8.15 -0.53 9.37
CA CYS A 7 -7.10 -0.84 8.40
C CYS A 7 -7.49 -0.40 6.99
N ARG A 8 -8.74 -0.65 6.58
CA ARG A 8 -9.23 -0.23 5.27
C ARG A 8 -9.15 1.29 5.12
N GLU A 9 -9.59 2.04 6.13
CA GLU A 9 -9.51 3.50 6.13
C GLU A 9 -8.07 4.01 6.11
N ALA A 10 -7.19 3.37 6.87
CA ALA A 10 -5.76 3.73 6.88
C ALA A 10 -5.13 3.51 5.51
N LEU A 11 -5.41 2.38 4.86
CA LEU A 11 -4.91 2.09 3.53
C LEU A 11 -5.49 3.04 2.48
N GLN A 12 -6.76 3.41 2.63
CA GLN A 12 -7.39 4.41 1.75
C GLN A 12 -6.67 5.76 1.88
N THR A 13 -6.35 6.18 3.09
CA THR A 13 -5.61 7.42 3.34
C THR A 13 -4.24 7.39 2.68
N LEU A 14 -3.50 6.27 2.79
CA LEU A 14 -2.19 6.12 2.16
C LEU A 14 -2.27 6.19 0.64
N THR A 15 -3.22 5.46 0.05
CA THR A 15 -3.35 5.41 -1.41
C THR A 15 -3.89 6.72 -1.97
N ASP A 16 -4.75 7.42 -1.25
CA ASP A 16 -5.23 8.74 -1.64
C ASP A 16 -4.07 9.75 -1.72
N ARG A 17 -3.13 9.68 -0.78
CA ARG A 17 -1.92 10.51 -0.82
C ARG A 17 -1.08 10.23 -2.05
N LEU A 18 -0.95 8.96 -2.44
CA LEU A 18 -0.25 8.60 -3.68
C LEU A 18 -1.01 9.12 -4.90
N GLY A 19 -2.35 9.09 -4.86
CA GLY A 19 -3.19 9.62 -5.93
C GLY A 19 -3.15 11.13 -6.06
N GLU A 20 -2.75 11.87 -5.01
CA GLU A 20 -2.61 13.32 -5.02
C GLU A 20 -1.27 13.80 -5.60
N MET A 21 -0.35 12.90 -5.92
CA MET A 21 0.91 13.25 -6.56
C MET A 21 0.66 13.95 -7.89
N ASP A 22 1.64 14.75 -8.31
CA ASP A 22 1.64 15.34 -9.65
C ASP A 22 1.37 14.24 -10.70
N PRO A 23 0.42 14.45 -11.64
CA PRO A 23 0.08 13.43 -12.64
C PRO A 23 1.28 12.91 -13.44
N ARG A 24 2.28 13.74 -13.68
CA ARG A 24 3.51 13.31 -14.40
C ARG A 24 4.34 12.36 -13.55
N GLU A 25 4.51 12.66 -12.26
CA GLU A 25 5.23 11.78 -11.34
C GLU A 25 4.48 10.48 -11.15
N ARG A 26 3.16 10.53 -10.98
CA ARG A 26 2.33 9.35 -10.83
C ARG A 26 2.41 8.45 -12.05
N ALA A 27 2.29 9.02 -13.26
CA ALA A 27 2.41 8.27 -14.50
C ALA A 27 3.79 7.65 -14.67
N SER A 28 4.83 8.33 -14.20
CA SER A 28 6.20 7.84 -14.28
C SER A 28 6.47 6.66 -13.32
N TYR A 29 5.88 6.67 -12.11
CA TYR A 29 6.19 5.68 -11.08
C TYR A 29 5.11 4.62 -10.91
N PHE A 30 3.83 4.97 -10.98
CA PHE A 30 2.73 4.10 -10.58
C PHE A 30 1.59 4.02 -11.58
N SER A 31 1.84 4.30 -12.87
CA SER A 31 0.79 4.20 -13.88
C SER A 31 0.16 2.79 -13.88
N ASN A 32 -1.14 2.69 -13.56
CA ASN A 32 -1.89 1.44 -13.53
C ASN A 32 -1.24 0.34 -12.68
N ARG A 33 -0.73 0.70 -11.49
CA ARG A 33 -0.18 -0.28 -10.56
C ARG A 33 -1.20 -0.68 -9.52
N SER A 34 -1.32 -1.97 -9.28
CA SER A 34 -2.13 -2.49 -8.19
C SER A 34 -1.30 -2.62 -6.91
N PHE A 35 -1.93 -2.33 -5.78
CA PHE A 35 -1.33 -2.41 -4.45
C PHE A 35 -2.17 -3.32 -3.58
N SER A 36 -1.53 -4.21 -2.83
CA SER A 36 -2.23 -5.02 -1.84
C SER A 36 -1.53 -4.92 -0.49
N CYS A 37 -2.28 -5.14 0.57
CA CYS A 37 -1.76 -5.23 1.92
C CYS A 37 -2.38 -6.44 2.62
N ASN A 38 -1.53 -7.40 2.98
CA ASN A 38 -1.93 -8.53 3.81
C ASN A 38 -1.75 -8.13 5.27
N VAL A 39 -2.87 -8.05 6.00
CA VAL A 39 -2.88 -7.72 7.42
C VAL A 39 -2.85 -9.03 8.20
N THR A 40 -1.68 -9.37 8.73
CA THR A 40 -1.39 -10.72 9.25
C THR A 40 -2.23 -11.13 10.43
N ASP A 41 -2.46 -10.24 11.38
CA ASP A 41 -3.24 -10.52 12.60
C ASP A 41 -4.75 -10.57 12.36
N LEU A 42 -5.23 -10.04 11.24
CA LEU A 42 -6.63 -10.12 10.84
C LEU A 42 -6.89 -11.23 9.82
N GLY A 43 -5.84 -11.79 9.21
CA GLY A 43 -5.98 -12.79 8.15
C GLY A 43 -6.71 -12.26 6.93
N MET A 44 -6.58 -10.96 6.65
CA MET A 44 -7.29 -10.28 5.55
C MET A 44 -6.29 -9.62 4.61
N THR A 45 -6.66 -9.55 3.34
CA THR A 45 -5.87 -8.83 2.32
C THR A 45 -6.76 -7.78 1.67
N PHE A 46 -6.25 -6.55 1.59
CA PHE A 46 -6.92 -5.44 0.93
C PHE A 46 -6.19 -5.11 -0.36
N ILE A 47 -6.92 -4.63 -1.37
CA ILE A 47 -6.36 -4.28 -2.67
C ILE A 47 -6.93 -2.96 -3.16
N THR A 48 -6.09 -2.21 -3.86
CA THR A 48 -6.48 -1.02 -4.61
C THR A 48 -5.62 -0.89 -5.85
N ARG A 49 -5.94 0.07 -6.70
CA ARG A 49 -5.17 0.37 -7.90
C ARG A 49 -4.97 1.88 -8.00
N ILE A 50 -3.77 2.30 -8.36
CA ILE A 50 -3.48 3.69 -8.70
C ILE A 50 -3.58 3.82 -10.21
N THR A 51 -4.45 4.73 -10.66
CA THR A 51 -4.69 4.99 -12.08
C THR A 51 -4.35 6.43 -12.42
N ASP A 52 -4.50 6.81 -13.68
CA ASP A 52 -4.30 8.19 -14.12
C ASP A 52 -5.29 9.18 -13.46
N HIS A 53 -6.39 8.66 -12.93
CA HIS A 53 -7.42 9.45 -12.25
C HIS A 53 -7.28 9.46 -10.73
N GLY A 54 -6.28 8.78 -10.19
CA GLY A 54 -6.04 8.68 -8.75
C GLY A 54 -6.19 7.25 -8.24
N ALA A 55 -6.40 7.11 -6.93
CA ALA A 55 -6.56 5.82 -6.28
C ALA A 55 -8.01 5.34 -6.37
N GLU A 56 -8.19 4.05 -6.66
CA GLU A 56 -9.50 3.41 -6.56
C GLU A 56 -9.83 3.12 -5.08
N PRO A 57 -11.12 2.92 -4.73
CA PRO A 57 -11.48 2.55 -3.37
C PRO A 57 -10.80 1.26 -2.93
N VAL A 58 -10.27 1.25 -1.71
CA VAL A 58 -9.67 0.06 -1.11
C VAL A 58 -10.77 -0.94 -0.78
N LYS A 59 -10.59 -2.18 -1.20
CA LYS A 59 -11.53 -3.28 -0.95
C LYS A 59 -10.79 -4.52 -0.49
N GLU A 60 -11.51 -5.41 0.18
CA GLU A 60 -10.97 -6.73 0.52
C GLU A 60 -10.87 -7.57 -0.77
N THR A 61 -9.74 -8.24 -0.94
CA THR A 61 -9.54 -9.15 -2.06
C THR A 61 -9.87 -10.58 -1.68
N THR A 62 -10.21 -11.39 -2.69
CA THR A 62 -10.47 -12.82 -2.53
C THR A 62 -9.24 -13.62 -2.94
N PRO A 63 -9.11 -14.91 -2.52
CA PRO A 63 -8.00 -15.76 -2.93
C PRO A 63 -7.92 -15.99 -4.44
N ASP A 64 -9.02 -15.77 -5.16
CA ASP A 64 -9.10 -16.00 -6.61
C ASP A 64 -8.55 -14.83 -7.42
N GLU A 65 -8.32 -13.67 -6.80
CA GLU A 65 -7.79 -12.53 -7.52
C GLU A 65 -6.29 -12.69 -7.79
N PRO A 66 -5.79 -12.21 -8.95
CA PRO A 66 -4.34 -12.24 -9.24
C PRO A 66 -3.55 -11.45 -8.23
N PRO A 67 -2.28 -11.82 -7.95
CA PRO A 67 -1.42 -11.04 -7.08
C PRO A 67 -1.26 -9.60 -7.57
N ALA A 68 -1.22 -8.65 -6.64
CA ALA A 68 -0.97 -7.25 -6.95
C ALA A 68 0.48 -7.03 -7.41
N ASP A 69 0.71 -5.93 -8.13
CA ASP A 69 2.05 -5.54 -8.57
C ASP A 69 2.97 -5.24 -7.39
N ILE A 70 2.43 -4.53 -6.40
CA ILE A 70 3.15 -4.16 -5.18
C ILE A 70 2.38 -4.74 -3.99
N ARG A 71 3.05 -5.56 -3.18
CA ARG A 71 2.42 -6.28 -2.08
C ARG A 71 3.09 -5.92 -0.77
N LEU A 72 2.28 -5.45 0.18
CA LEU A 72 2.71 -5.17 1.54
C LEU A 72 2.21 -6.27 2.48
N THR A 73 3.00 -6.59 3.48
CA THR A 73 2.60 -7.49 4.56
C THR A 73 2.97 -6.85 5.88
N ALA A 74 1.97 -6.65 6.75
CA ALA A 74 2.15 -5.99 8.05
C ALA A 74 1.03 -6.40 8.99
N ASN A 75 1.20 -6.16 10.29
CA ASN A 75 0.09 -6.30 11.23
C ASN A 75 -0.79 -5.04 11.22
N SER A 76 -1.97 -5.13 11.85
CA SER A 76 -2.94 -4.04 11.83
C SER A 76 -2.41 -2.74 12.45
N ASP A 77 -1.69 -2.83 13.55
CA ASP A 77 -1.14 -1.65 14.24
C ASP A 77 -0.09 -0.94 13.38
N ASP A 78 0.74 -1.69 12.67
CA ASP A 78 1.72 -1.13 11.76
C ASP A 78 1.04 -0.44 10.55
N VAL A 79 -0.06 -0.99 10.04
CA VAL A 79 -0.84 -0.36 8.97
C VAL A 79 -1.36 1.01 9.42
N ILE A 80 -1.94 1.09 10.62
CA ILE A 80 -2.44 2.36 11.17
C ILE A 80 -1.29 3.37 11.32
N SER A 81 -0.15 2.92 11.82
CA SER A 81 1.01 3.77 12.00
C SER A 81 1.57 4.32 10.71
N LEU A 82 1.56 3.53 9.63
CA LEU A 82 2.01 3.98 8.30
C LEU A 82 1.11 5.10 7.77
N ALA A 83 -0.20 4.98 7.96
CA ALA A 83 -1.14 6.00 7.52
C ALA A 83 -0.98 7.32 8.31
N ALA A 84 -0.70 7.22 9.61
CA ALA A 84 -0.50 8.38 10.46
C ALA A 84 0.79 9.14 10.11
N THR A 85 1.86 8.40 9.80
CA THR A 85 3.17 9.00 9.49
C THR A 85 3.84 8.19 8.37
N PRO A 86 3.61 8.56 7.10
CA PRO A 86 4.18 7.82 5.97
C PRO A 86 5.71 7.67 6.00
N ALA A 87 6.43 8.60 6.61
CA ALA A 87 7.88 8.47 6.78
C ALA A 87 8.30 7.22 7.56
N ASN A 88 7.39 6.62 8.33
CA ASN A 88 7.65 5.38 9.07
C ASN A 88 7.78 4.15 8.16
N ILE A 89 7.37 4.23 6.88
CA ILE A 89 7.45 3.09 5.96
C ILE A 89 8.89 2.59 5.85
N ALA A 90 9.83 3.48 5.55
CA ALA A 90 11.24 3.09 5.39
C ALA A 90 11.79 2.49 6.67
N ARG A 91 11.52 3.12 7.82
CA ARG A 91 11.99 2.67 9.13
C ARG A 91 11.46 1.27 9.48
N ARG A 92 10.17 1.04 9.27
CA ARG A 92 9.53 -0.24 9.58
C ARG A 92 9.93 -1.34 8.61
N TRP A 93 10.17 -0.97 7.36
CA TRP A 93 10.67 -1.89 6.34
C TRP A 93 12.07 -2.40 6.73
N ILE A 94 12.98 -1.48 7.08
CA ILE A 94 14.34 -1.83 7.52
C ILE A 94 14.30 -2.69 8.78
N ALA A 95 13.39 -2.41 9.71
CA ALA A 95 13.21 -3.18 10.94
C ALA A 95 12.54 -4.54 10.72
N GLY A 96 12.08 -4.86 9.50
CA GLY A 96 11.42 -6.12 9.19
C GLY A 96 9.97 -6.21 9.64
N ARG A 97 9.37 -5.13 10.12
CA ARG A 97 7.97 -5.10 10.57
C ARG A 97 6.98 -5.01 9.42
N VAL A 98 7.42 -4.44 8.30
CA VAL A 98 6.64 -4.34 7.08
C VAL A 98 7.45 -5.02 5.97
N LYS A 99 6.85 -5.99 5.29
CA LYS A 99 7.45 -6.65 4.14
C LYS A 99 6.88 -6.06 2.87
N VAL A 100 7.74 -5.78 1.90
CA VAL A 100 7.35 -5.27 0.60
C VAL A 100 7.82 -6.24 -0.47
N GLN A 101 6.90 -6.71 -1.30
CA GLN A 101 7.19 -7.57 -2.44
C GLN A 101 6.73 -6.90 -3.71
N ALA A 102 7.65 -6.68 -4.63
CA ALA A 102 7.40 -6.01 -5.90
C ALA A 102 8.53 -6.31 -6.87
N SER A 103 8.37 -5.94 -8.14
CA SER A 103 9.48 -5.98 -9.09
C SER A 103 10.58 -5.03 -8.65
N MET A 104 11.81 -5.25 -9.13
CA MET A 104 12.94 -4.36 -8.83
C MET A 104 12.64 -2.91 -9.24
N ARG A 105 11.97 -2.72 -10.37
CA ARG A 105 11.57 -1.41 -10.86
C ARG A 105 10.63 -0.72 -9.88
N ASP A 106 9.63 -1.43 -9.40
CA ASP A 106 8.64 -0.90 -8.45
C ASP A 106 9.27 -0.60 -7.09
N LEU A 107 10.19 -1.43 -6.63
CA LEU A 107 10.93 -1.20 -5.39
C LEU A 107 11.79 0.07 -5.47
N LEU A 108 12.45 0.31 -6.61
CA LEU A 108 13.23 1.53 -6.81
C LEU A 108 12.34 2.77 -6.85
N ALA A 109 11.16 2.67 -7.47
CA ALA A 109 10.19 3.76 -7.50
C ALA A 109 9.70 4.11 -6.09
N LEU A 110 9.35 3.10 -5.29
CA LEU A 110 8.94 3.30 -3.89
C LEU A 110 10.06 3.98 -3.07
N ARG A 111 11.29 3.54 -3.25
CA ARG A 111 12.44 4.10 -2.54
C ARG A 111 12.62 5.60 -2.83
N ARG A 112 12.35 6.03 -4.05
CA ARG A 112 12.46 7.44 -4.43
C ARG A 112 11.39 8.31 -3.77
N LEU A 113 10.25 7.72 -3.44
CA LEU A 113 9.13 8.43 -2.81
C LEU A 113 9.25 8.50 -1.29
N LEU A 114 10.09 7.70 -0.72
CA LEU A 114 10.36 7.64 0.71
C LEU A 114 11.64 8.42 1.00
#